data_fc5ea8025fe02b8f8f40c73d0541bf08
#
_entry.id   fc5ea8025fe02b8f8f40c73d0541bf08
#
_cell.length_a   1.000
_cell.length_b   1.000
_cell.length_c   1.000
_cell.angle_alpha   90.00
_cell.angle_beta   90.00
_cell.angle_gamma   90.00
#
_symmetry.space_group_name_H-M   'P 1'
#
loop_
_entity.id
_entity.type
_entity.pdbx_description
1 polymer ?
#
loop_
_entity_poly.entity_id
_entity_poly.type
_entity_poly.pdbx_seq_one_letter_code
_entity_poly.pdbx_strand_id
1 'polypeptide(L)'
;MSVPEPQSATAAEVLEAIVSSPSSTLIATDFDGTLAPIVDDPDQAYANRNAVAALGRLGERVGAVAVITGRPVRMAVRLGRFQEVAGLHSLIVLGQYGVERWNAADNEYLLPPDPPQIKAVAEELPELLRLLDLAAARVEDKGRAIAVHARSLPDPKAALAKLADPLRDLAARHGLAVEPGKNVWEIRASGVDKGATLRAVVAETGARQVIFAGDDLGDLPAFQAVRDLAPAGVVGLLVCSASSEEDALAELSDVIVDGPSGLAAWLNELAARLDVD
;
A
#
# COMPACT_ATOMS: atom_id res chain seq x y z
N MET A 1 3.37 -9.30 -24.92
CA MET A 1 2.53 -8.10 -24.77
C MET A 1 3.50 -6.94 -24.64
N SER A 2 3.24 -5.80 -25.30
CA SER A 2 4.06 -4.60 -25.10
C SER A 2 3.86 -4.09 -23.67
N VAL A 3 4.94 -3.67 -23.03
CA VAL A 3 4.90 -3.05 -21.71
C VAL A 3 4.25 -1.66 -21.85
N PRO A 4 3.35 -1.25 -20.96
CA PRO A 4 2.69 0.06 -21.05
C PRO A 4 3.70 1.21 -20.96
N GLU A 5 3.56 2.16 -21.86
CA GLU A 5 4.34 3.40 -21.89
C GLU A 5 3.62 4.51 -21.09
N PRO A 6 4.34 5.53 -20.64
CA PRO A 6 3.74 6.70 -20.00
C PRO A 6 2.66 7.37 -20.88
N GLN A 7 1.56 7.78 -20.28
CA GLN A 7 0.39 8.33 -20.99
C GLN A 7 0.57 9.77 -21.49
N SER A 8 1.63 10.46 -21.07
CA SER A 8 1.91 11.85 -21.44
C SER A 8 3.40 12.10 -21.70
N ALA A 9 3.71 13.15 -22.47
CA ALA A 9 5.09 13.55 -22.69
C ALA A 9 5.81 13.91 -21.37
N THR A 10 5.13 14.60 -20.46
CA THR A 10 5.69 14.92 -19.14
C THR A 10 6.03 13.66 -18.33
N ALA A 11 5.15 12.65 -18.33
CA ALA A 11 5.43 11.39 -17.64
C ALA A 11 6.61 10.64 -18.30
N ALA A 12 6.73 10.71 -19.63
CA ALA A 12 7.88 10.14 -20.33
C ALA A 12 9.19 10.87 -19.96
N GLU A 13 9.19 12.21 -19.85
CA GLU A 13 10.34 12.98 -19.38
C GLU A 13 10.74 12.60 -17.94
N VAL A 14 9.76 12.39 -17.04
CA VAL A 14 10.03 11.92 -15.68
C VAL A 14 10.66 10.53 -15.69
N LEU A 15 10.16 9.62 -16.51
CA LEU A 15 10.74 8.27 -16.64
C LEU A 15 12.18 8.33 -17.15
N GLU A 16 12.49 9.17 -18.16
CA GLU A 16 13.85 9.38 -18.63
C GLU A 16 14.76 9.99 -17.55
N ALA A 17 14.25 10.92 -16.74
CA ALA A 17 14.99 11.47 -15.61
C ALA A 17 15.34 10.39 -14.58
N ILE A 18 14.40 9.47 -14.29
CA ILE A 18 14.61 8.32 -13.40
C ILE A 18 15.70 7.40 -13.95
N VAL A 19 15.65 7.06 -15.23
CA VAL A 19 16.65 6.23 -15.89
C VAL A 19 18.03 6.89 -15.86
N SER A 20 18.09 8.19 -16.06
CA SER A 20 19.36 8.95 -16.08
C SER A 20 19.99 9.16 -14.69
N SER A 21 19.23 9.08 -13.62
CA SER A 21 19.71 9.30 -12.24
C SER A 21 19.05 8.36 -11.23
N PRO A 22 19.17 7.05 -11.42
CA PRO A 22 18.44 6.07 -10.62
C PRO A 22 18.77 6.13 -9.13
N SER A 23 19.99 6.44 -8.75
CA SER A 23 20.43 6.55 -7.34
C SER A 23 19.69 7.63 -6.53
N SER A 24 19.01 8.57 -7.19
CA SER A 24 18.16 9.58 -6.55
C SER A 24 16.69 9.17 -6.49
N THR A 25 16.35 7.97 -6.91
CA THR A 25 14.98 7.48 -7.04
C THR A 25 14.55 6.63 -5.85
N LEU A 26 13.37 6.89 -5.33
CA LEU A 26 12.60 6.01 -4.46
C LEU A 26 11.57 5.27 -5.31
N ILE A 27 11.57 3.94 -5.28
CA ILE A 27 10.47 3.12 -5.79
C ILE A 27 9.62 2.67 -4.61
N ALA A 28 8.40 3.16 -4.51
CA ALA A 28 7.45 2.80 -3.48
C ALA A 28 6.22 2.11 -4.09
N THR A 29 5.71 1.08 -3.42
CA THR A 29 4.53 0.33 -3.87
C THR A 29 3.59 0.07 -2.71
N ASP A 30 2.28 -0.06 -3.02
CA ASP A 30 1.38 -0.83 -2.17
C ASP A 30 1.68 -2.33 -2.26
N PHE A 31 0.97 -3.15 -1.47
CA PHE A 31 1.14 -4.59 -1.44
C PHE A 31 -0.04 -5.33 -2.10
N ASP A 32 -1.26 -5.16 -1.56
CA ASP A 32 -2.45 -5.89 -2.01
C ASP A 32 -3.02 -5.27 -3.29
N GLY A 33 -3.28 -6.09 -4.32
CA GLY A 33 -3.72 -5.59 -5.63
C GLY A 33 -2.58 -5.03 -6.48
N THR A 34 -1.44 -4.70 -5.86
CA THR A 34 -0.27 -4.07 -6.51
C THR A 34 0.88 -5.07 -6.65
N LEU A 35 1.47 -5.56 -5.57
CA LEU A 35 2.49 -6.61 -5.60
C LEU A 35 1.89 -8.01 -5.50
N ALA A 36 0.80 -8.17 -4.75
CA ALA A 36 0.11 -9.41 -4.51
C ALA A 36 -1.31 -9.37 -5.10
N PRO A 37 -1.82 -10.48 -5.68
CA PRO A 37 -3.21 -10.52 -6.12
C PRO A 37 -4.16 -10.46 -4.91
N ILE A 38 -5.34 -9.86 -5.13
CA ILE A 38 -6.42 -9.95 -4.16
C ILE A 38 -7.01 -11.34 -4.22
N VAL A 39 -7.01 -12.04 -3.08
CA VAL A 39 -7.50 -13.42 -2.93
C VAL A 39 -8.48 -13.51 -1.77
N ASP A 40 -9.26 -14.61 -1.72
CA ASP A 40 -10.28 -14.79 -0.67
C ASP A 40 -9.68 -14.95 0.73
N ASP A 41 -8.53 -15.64 0.83
CA ASP A 41 -7.78 -15.79 2.07
C ASP A 41 -6.59 -14.81 2.09
N PRO A 42 -6.64 -13.72 2.87
CA PRO A 42 -5.57 -12.74 2.94
C PRO A 42 -4.20 -13.32 3.34
N ASP A 43 -4.18 -14.44 4.06
CA ASP A 43 -2.95 -15.13 4.45
C ASP A 43 -2.27 -15.87 3.30
N GLN A 44 -2.93 -16.00 2.16
CA GLN A 44 -2.44 -16.61 0.91
C GLN A 44 -2.13 -15.58 -0.18
N ALA A 45 -2.27 -14.28 0.10
CA ALA A 45 -1.95 -13.20 -0.85
C ALA A 45 -0.43 -13.03 -0.98
N TYR A 46 0.25 -13.99 -1.58
CA TYR A 46 1.68 -13.88 -1.83
C TYR A 46 1.99 -12.89 -2.95
N ALA A 47 3.02 -12.08 -2.75
CA ALA A 47 3.50 -11.18 -3.79
C ALA A 47 3.95 -11.94 -5.06
N ASN A 48 3.74 -11.31 -6.20
CA ASN A 48 4.20 -11.83 -7.49
C ASN A 48 5.74 -11.95 -7.48
N ARG A 49 6.25 -13.16 -7.64
CA ARG A 49 7.69 -13.43 -7.57
C ARG A 49 8.51 -12.64 -8.57
N ASN A 50 7.96 -12.42 -9.77
CA ASN A 50 8.64 -11.65 -10.81
C ASN A 50 8.69 -10.16 -10.47
N ALA A 51 7.65 -9.62 -9.81
CA ALA A 51 7.65 -8.24 -9.30
C ALA A 51 8.72 -8.06 -8.22
N VAL A 52 8.77 -8.98 -7.23
CA VAL A 52 9.76 -8.91 -6.15
C VAL A 52 11.19 -9.10 -6.69
N ALA A 53 11.40 -10.01 -7.65
CA ALA A 53 12.70 -10.18 -8.30
C ALA A 53 13.12 -8.92 -9.09
N ALA A 54 12.17 -8.25 -9.77
CA ALA A 54 12.43 -6.99 -10.45
C ALA A 54 12.78 -5.88 -9.47
N LEU A 55 12.08 -5.78 -8.33
CA LEU A 55 12.43 -4.85 -7.26
C LEU A 55 13.84 -5.12 -6.70
N GLY A 56 14.27 -6.40 -6.62
CA GLY A 56 15.65 -6.76 -6.26
C GLY A 56 16.67 -6.18 -7.22
N ARG A 57 16.49 -6.38 -8.52
CA ARG A 57 17.38 -5.79 -9.55
C ARG A 57 17.40 -4.27 -9.50
N LEU A 58 16.22 -3.66 -9.36
CA LEU A 58 16.09 -2.21 -9.22
C LEU A 58 16.75 -1.70 -7.94
N GLY A 59 16.61 -2.42 -6.83
CA GLY A 59 17.20 -2.05 -5.55
C GLY A 59 18.73 -1.97 -5.53
N GLU A 60 19.40 -2.60 -6.50
CA GLU A 60 20.85 -2.47 -6.72
C GLU A 60 21.25 -1.16 -7.42
N ARG A 61 20.29 -0.47 -8.04
CA ARG A 61 20.50 0.72 -8.87
C ARG A 61 19.87 1.99 -8.30
N VAL A 62 18.69 1.87 -7.67
CA VAL A 62 17.95 3.01 -7.13
C VAL A 62 18.40 3.36 -5.70
N GLY A 63 18.05 4.56 -5.25
CA GLY A 63 18.40 5.03 -3.90
C GLY A 63 17.69 4.26 -2.80
N ALA A 64 16.42 3.90 -2.99
CA ALA A 64 15.64 3.10 -2.04
C ALA A 64 14.45 2.41 -2.69
N VAL A 65 14.00 1.33 -2.04
CA VAL A 65 12.74 0.65 -2.34
C VAL A 65 11.87 0.67 -1.09
N ALA A 66 10.57 0.93 -1.22
CA ALA A 66 9.63 0.90 -0.10
C ALA A 66 8.36 0.13 -0.46
N VAL A 67 7.79 -0.57 0.53
CA VAL A 67 6.44 -1.13 0.46
C VAL A 67 5.62 -0.51 1.58
N ILE A 68 4.52 0.17 1.24
CA ILE A 68 3.64 0.86 2.20
C ILE A 68 2.27 0.19 2.15
N THR A 69 1.89 -0.49 3.23
CA THR A 69 0.71 -1.35 3.27
C THR A 69 -0.10 -1.20 4.55
N GLY A 70 -1.42 -1.47 4.47
CA GLY A 70 -2.28 -1.62 5.65
C GLY A 70 -2.04 -2.93 6.43
N ARG A 71 -1.30 -3.89 5.86
CA ARG A 71 -0.97 -5.14 6.56
C ARG A 71 -0.02 -4.92 7.73
N PRO A 72 -0.07 -5.77 8.78
CA PRO A 72 1.01 -5.87 9.74
C PRO A 72 2.35 -6.17 9.03
N VAL A 73 3.42 -5.50 9.43
CA VAL A 73 4.71 -5.55 8.72
C VAL A 73 5.28 -6.97 8.62
N ARG A 74 5.15 -7.78 9.68
CA ARG A 74 5.61 -9.18 9.68
C ARG A 74 4.88 -10.04 8.64
N MET A 75 3.58 -9.78 8.46
CA MET A 75 2.78 -10.46 7.45
C MET A 75 3.21 -10.03 6.04
N ALA A 76 3.38 -8.73 5.80
CA ALA A 76 3.85 -8.22 4.51
C ALA A 76 5.22 -8.77 4.13
N VAL A 77 6.19 -8.80 5.06
CA VAL A 77 7.53 -9.35 4.84
C VAL A 77 7.46 -10.84 4.50
N ARG A 78 6.66 -11.63 5.24
CA ARG A 78 6.45 -13.06 5.00
C ARG A 78 5.82 -13.33 3.63
N LEU A 79 4.73 -12.64 3.31
CA LEU A 79 3.99 -12.84 2.06
C LEU A 79 4.76 -12.29 0.84
N GLY A 80 5.55 -11.25 1.04
CA GLY A 80 6.45 -10.70 0.02
C GLY A 80 7.68 -11.57 -0.23
N ARG A 81 8.05 -12.44 0.73
CA ARG A 81 9.31 -13.21 0.70
C ARG A 81 10.55 -12.34 0.48
N PHE A 82 10.51 -11.12 0.98
CA PHE A 82 11.54 -10.12 0.71
C PHE A 82 12.92 -10.51 1.21
N GLN A 83 12.99 -11.30 2.27
CA GLN A 83 14.26 -11.82 2.83
C GLN A 83 14.95 -12.87 1.94
N GLU A 84 14.23 -13.43 0.94
CA GLU A 84 14.73 -14.46 0.04
C GLU A 84 15.34 -13.88 -1.26
N VAL A 85 15.21 -12.55 -1.48
CA VAL A 85 15.54 -11.91 -2.75
C VAL A 85 16.77 -11.02 -2.60
N ALA A 86 17.78 -11.27 -3.42
CA ALA A 86 18.98 -10.44 -3.49
C ALA A 86 18.67 -9.04 -4.05
N GLY A 87 19.50 -8.06 -3.70
CA GLY A 87 19.38 -6.68 -4.20
C GLY A 87 18.39 -5.81 -3.41
N LEU A 88 17.62 -6.38 -2.47
CA LEU A 88 16.64 -5.64 -1.65
C LEU A 88 17.25 -5.07 -0.35
N HIS A 89 18.56 -4.85 -0.28
CA HIS A 89 19.21 -4.32 0.92
C HIS A 89 18.71 -2.92 1.34
N SER A 90 18.22 -2.12 0.40
CA SER A 90 17.62 -0.80 0.65
C SER A 90 16.09 -0.84 0.87
N LEU A 91 15.49 -2.04 0.93
CA LEU A 91 14.04 -2.16 1.10
C LEU A 91 13.61 -1.79 2.52
N ILE A 92 12.58 -0.96 2.58
CA ILE A 92 11.84 -0.59 3.78
C ILE A 92 10.40 -1.09 3.61
N VAL A 93 9.92 -1.92 4.51
CA VAL A 93 8.49 -2.30 4.55
C VAL A 93 7.82 -1.54 5.69
N LEU A 94 6.76 -0.83 5.36
CA LEU A 94 6.00 0.05 6.24
C LEU A 94 4.58 -0.54 6.37
N GLY A 95 4.39 -1.30 7.45
CA GLY A 95 3.11 -1.92 7.78
C GLY A 95 2.20 -0.97 8.57
N GLN A 96 0.91 -1.30 8.62
CA GLN A 96 -0.11 -0.49 9.31
C GLN A 96 -0.02 0.99 8.90
N TYR A 97 0.10 1.22 7.57
CA TYR A 97 0.22 2.56 6.96
C TYR A 97 1.46 3.36 7.39
N GLY A 98 2.52 2.71 7.90
CA GLY A 98 3.77 3.34 8.32
C GLY A 98 4.03 3.34 9.82
N VAL A 99 3.10 2.82 10.63
CA VAL A 99 3.27 2.71 12.08
C VAL A 99 4.28 1.63 12.45
N GLU A 100 4.28 0.53 11.71
CA GLU A 100 5.24 -0.55 11.85
C GLU A 100 6.28 -0.46 10.73
N ARG A 101 7.52 -0.84 11.02
CA ARG A 101 8.60 -0.80 10.05
C ARG A 101 9.46 -2.05 10.12
N TRP A 102 9.95 -2.50 8.98
CA TRP A 102 11.02 -3.44 8.83
C TRP A 102 12.03 -2.92 7.81
N ASN A 103 13.32 -3.04 8.13
CA ASN A 103 14.41 -2.68 7.23
C ASN A 103 15.13 -3.96 6.79
N ALA A 104 15.33 -4.12 5.50
CA ALA A 104 16.06 -5.27 4.97
C ALA A 104 17.57 -5.21 5.28
N ALA A 105 18.15 -4.00 5.42
CA ALA A 105 19.57 -3.79 5.65
C ALA A 105 20.09 -4.46 6.91
N ASP A 106 19.34 -4.40 8.00
CA ASP A 106 19.68 -4.93 9.32
C ASP A 106 18.72 -6.02 9.80
N ASN A 107 17.68 -6.29 9.03
CA ASN A 107 16.57 -7.19 9.37
C ASN A 107 15.85 -6.81 10.68
N GLU A 108 15.85 -5.52 11.02
CA GLU A 108 15.23 -5.02 12.24
C GLU A 108 13.75 -4.68 12.03
N TYR A 109 12.95 -5.00 13.07
CA TYR A 109 11.54 -4.65 13.17
C TYR A 109 11.34 -3.58 14.22
N LEU A 110 10.78 -2.43 13.82
CA LEU A 110 10.26 -1.42 14.73
C LEU A 110 8.75 -1.63 14.85
N LEU A 111 8.33 -2.12 16.02
CA LEU A 111 6.94 -2.47 16.34
C LEU A 111 6.51 -1.70 17.59
N PRO A 112 5.92 -0.51 17.46
CA PRO A 112 5.37 0.19 18.61
C PRO A 112 4.28 -0.65 19.30
N PRO A 113 4.08 -0.50 20.62
CA PRO A 113 3.04 -1.25 21.33
C PRO A 113 1.65 -0.95 20.75
N ASP A 114 0.77 -1.96 20.79
CA ASP A 114 -0.60 -1.81 20.31
C ASP A 114 -1.35 -0.77 21.14
N PRO A 115 -2.17 0.07 20.50
CA PRO A 115 -2.96 1.06 21.21
C PRO A 115 -4.00 0.37 22.11
N PRO A 116 -4.05 0.66 23.41
CA PRO A 116 -5.03 0.05 24.32
C PRO A 116 -6.49 0.33 23.91
N GLN A 117 -6.72 1.40 23.17
CA GLN A 117 -8.03 1.77 22.62
C GLN A 117 -8.57 0.73 21.64
N ILE A 118 -7.71 0.06 20.85
CA ILE A 118 -8.09 -0.99 19.93
C ILE A 118 -8.65 -2.18 20.70
N LYS A 119 -8.01 -2.56 21.81
CA LYS A 119 -8.50 -3.63 22.67
C LYS A 119 -9.88 -3.30 23.25
N ALA A 120 -10.09 -2.08 23.72
CA ALA A 120 -11.39 -1.64 24.23
C ALA A 120 -12.49 -1.73 23.17
N VAL A 121 -12.21 -1.31 21.93
CA VAL A 121 -13.14 -1.48 20.80
C VAL A 121 -13.39 -2.95 20.51
N ALA A 122 -12.37 -3.82 20.54
CA ALA A 122 -12.52 -5.25 20.30
C ALA A 122 -13.48 -5.91 21.32
N GLU A 123 -13.47 -5.44 22.57
CA GLU A 123 -14.34 -5.93 23.63
C GLU A 123 -15.80 -5.48 23.45
N GLU A 124 -16.07 -4.27 22.93
CA GLU A 124 -17.40 -3.71 22.72
C GLU A 124 -18.03 -4.13 21.38
N LEU A 125 -17.23 -4.36 20.36
CA LEU A 125 -17.68 -4.60 18.99
C LEU A 125 -18.65 -5.79 18.82
N PRO A 126 -18.45 -6.96 19.47
CA PRO A 126 -19.37 -8.09 19.33
C PRO A 126 -20.80 -7.76 19.74
N GLU A 127 -20.99 -7.00 20.82
CA GLU A 127 -22.33 -6.58 21.27
C GLU A 127 -22.95 -5.58 20.28
N LEU A 128 -22.18 -4.63 19.75
CA LEU A 128 -22.62 -3.72 18.72
C LEU A 128 -23.13 -4.47 17.47
N LEU A 129 -22.35 -5.44 16.99
CA LEU A 129 -22.73 -6.27 15.84
C LEU A 129 -24.00 -7.07 16.09
N ARG A 130 -24.17 -7.60 17.32
CA ARG A 130 -25.37 -8.30 17.73
C ARG A 130 -26.61 -7.41 17.73
N LEU A 131 -26.51 -6.19 18.25
CA LEU A 131 -27.60 -5.18 18.27
C LEU A 131 -28.00 -4.75 16.86
N LEU A 132 -27.09 -4.82 15.92
CA LEU A 132 -27.32 -4.50 14.51
C LEU A 132 -27.77 -5.71 13.67
N ASP A 133 -28.00 -6.88 14.24
CA ASP A 133 -28.26 -8.14 13.51
C ASP A 133 -27.18 -8.47 12.47
N LEU A 134 -25.94 -8.10 12.76
CA LEU A 134 -24.75 -8.30 11.88
C LEU A 134 -23.68 -9.17 12.56
N ALA A 135 -24.05 -10.02 13.52
CA ALA A 135 -23.13 -10.91 14.24
C ALA A 135 -22.36 -11.88 13.34
N ALA A 136 -22.83 -12.10 12.10
CA ALA A 136 -22.15 -12.91 11.09
C ALA A 136 -21.05 -12.13 10.30
N ALA A 137 -20.89 -10.83 10.53
CA ALA A 137 -19.79 -10.07 9.95
C ALA A 137 -18.45 -10.62 10.48
N ARG A 138 -17.48 -10.82 9.57
CA ARG A 138 -16.14 -11.24 9.97
C ARG A 138 -15.40 -10.06 10.59
N VAL A 139 -14.92 -10.25 11.81
CA VAL A 139 -14.04 -9.28 12.48
C VAL A 139 -12.60 -9.79 12.38
N GLU A 140 -11.70 -8.93 11.99
CA GLU A 140 -10.26 -9.19 11.92
C GLU A 140 -9.55 -8.22 12.86
N ASP A 141 -8.87 -8.77 13.87
CA ASP A 141 -8.00 -8.01 14.75
C ASP A 141 -6.58 -7.99 14.15
N LYS A 142 -6.11 -6.79 13.80
CA LYS A 142 -4.78 -6.55 13.24
C LYS A 142 -3.80 -6.01 14.31
N GLY A 143 -4.18 -6.07 15.60
CA GLY A 143 -3.44 -5.53 16.73
C GLY A 143 -3.58 -4.00 16.87
N ARG A 144 -3.36 -3.25 15.81
CA ARG A 144 -3.42 -1.78 15.77
C ARG A 144 -4.65 -1.22 15.06
N ALA A 145 -5.43 -2.10 14.45
CA ALA A 145 -6.69 -1.81 13.78
C ALA A 145 -7.64 -2.99 13.92
N ILE A 146 -8.94 -2.71 13.79
CA ILE A 146 -9.97 -3.76 13.70
C ILE A 146 -10.73 -3.55 12.40
N ALA A 147 -10.76 -4.59 11.56
CA ALA A 147 -11.51 -4.58 10.33
C ALA A 147 -12.82 -5.37 10.49
N VAL A 148 -13.95 -4.77 10.05
CA VAL A 148 -15.27 -5.39 10.04
C VAL A 148 -15.67 -5.64 8.59
N HIS A 149 -15.57 -6.88 8.15
CA HIS A 149 -15.81 -7.28 6.76
C HIS A 149 -17.29 -7.64 6.54
N ALA A 150 -17.89 -7.03 5.53
CA ALA A 150 -19.27 -7.31 5.11
C ALA A 150 -19.38 -8.28 3.92
N ARG A 151 -18.26 -8.64 3.26
CA ARG A 151 -18.23 -9.42 2.00
C ARG A 151 -19.02 -10.73 2.08
N SER A 152 -18.99 -11.44 3.22
CA SER A 152 -19.68 -12.71 3.44
C SER A 152 -21.15 -12.58 3.81
N LEU A 153 -21.66 -11.37 4.00
CA LEU A 153 -23.05 -11.10 4.36
C LEU A 153 -23.96 -11.16 3.13
N PRO A 154 -25.24 -11.47 3.29
CA PRO A 154 -26.20 -11.55 2.18
C PRO A 154 -26.32 -10.27 1.36
N ASP A 155 -26.23 -9.11 1.99
CA ASP A 155 -26.21 -7.79 1.35
C ASP A 155 -25.05 -6.96 1.95
N PRO A 156 -23.85 -7.05 1.36
CA PRO A 156 -22.68 -6.33 1.85
C PRO A 156 -22.87 -4.81 1.86
N LYS A 157 -23.55 -4.26 0.86
CA LYS A 157 -23.74 -2.82 0.74
C LYS A 157 -24.67 -2.27 1.82
N ALA A 158 -25.81 -2.94 2.05
CA ALA A 158 -26.72 -2.56 3.12
C ALA A 158 -26.08 -2.73 4.50
N ALA A 159 -25.28 -3.80 4.70
CA ALA A 159 -24.56 -4.02 5.94
C ALA A 159 -23.52 -2.93 6.22
N LEU A 160 -22.73 -2.53 5.22
CA LEU A 160 -21.78 -1.41 5.36
C LEU A 160 -22.47 -0.10 5.69
N ALA A 161 -23.58 0.20 5.04
CA ALA A 161 -24.37 1.40 5.34
C ALA A 161 -24.92 1.39 6.79
N LYS A 162 -25.40 0.23 7.26
CA LYS A 162 -25.92 0.05 8.63
C LYS A 162 -24.82 0.14 9.69
N LEU A 163 -23.58 -0.26 9.36
CA LEU A 163 -22.41 -0.23 10.24
C LEU A 163 -21.81 1.17 10.37
N ALA A 164 -21.91 2.03 9.36
CA ALA A 164 -21.12 3.25 9.23
C ALA A 164 -21.17 4.15 10.45
N ASP A 165 -22.35 4.61 10.85
CA ASP A 165 -22.50 5.55 11.96
C ASP A 165 -22.26 4.88 13.32
N PRO A 166 -22.78 3.67 13.61
CA PRO A 166 -22.49 2.98 14.86
C PRO A 166 -20.99 2.70 15.08
N LEU A 167 -20.24 2.37 14.02
CA LEU A 167 -18.79 2.17 14.13
C LEU A 167 -18.07 3.49 14.35
N ARG A 168 -18.50 4.59 13.70
CA ARG A 168 -17.93 5.92 13.94
C ARG A 168 -18.14 6.37 15.38
N ASP A 169 -19.34 6.15 15.92
CA ASP A 169 -19.65 6.50 17.31
C ASP A 169 -18.81 5.64 18.28
N LEU A 170 -18.67 4.35 18.02
CA LEU A 170 -17.81 3.47 18.81
C LEU A 170 -16.35 3.95 18.77
N ALA A 171 -15.80 4.15 17.60
CA ALA A 171 -14.42 4.59 17.40
C ALA A 171 -14.15 5.95 18.08
N ALA A 172 -15.06 6.92 17.90
CA ALA A 172 -14.94 8.26 18.46
C ALA A 172 -14.86 8.24 20.00
N ARG A 173 -15.64 7.37 20.68
CA ARG A 173 -15.56 7.22 22.16
C ARG A 173 -14.16 6.81 22.63
N HIS A 174 -13.40 6.13 21.78
CA HIS A 174 -12.04 5.68 22.08
C HIS A 174 -10.95 6.52 21.40
N GLY A 175 -11.31 7.66 20.77
CA GLY A 175 -10.33 8.53 20.09
C GLY A 175 -9.73 7.90 18.83
N LEU A 176 -10.47 6.98 18.20
CA LEU A 176 -10.12 6.30 16.95
C LEU A 176 -10.96 6.84 15.79
N ALA A 177 -10.55 6.53 14.57
CA ALA A 177 -11.26 6.84 13.35
C ALA A 177 -11.74 5.57 12.64
N VAL A 178 -12.73 5.71 11.76
CA VAL A 178 -13.25 4.65 10.90
C VAL A 178 -12.94 5.00 9.45
N GLU A 179 -12.22 4.13 8.78
CA GLU A 179 -11.82 4.28 7.38
C GLU A 179 -12.60 3.29 6.50
N PRO A 180 -13.09 3.72 5.34
CA PRO A 180 -13.73 2.83 4.39
C PRO A 180 -12.69 2.03 3.60
N GLY A 181 -13.01 0.74 3.35
CA GLY A 181 -12.28 -0.11 2.43
C GLY A 181 -13.24 -0.94 1.58
N LYS A 182 -12.74 -1.79 0.72
CA LYS A 182 -13.54 -2.62 -0.18
C LYS A 182 -14.32 -3.68 0.60
N ASN A 183 -15.62 -3.47 0.79
CA ASN A 183 -16.52 -4.29 1.60
C ASN A 183 -16.09 -4.44 3.07
N VAL A 184 -15.44 -3.41 3.63
CA VAL A 184 -14.91 -3.40 4.99
C VAL A 184 -14.95 -2.00 5.59
N TRP A 185 -15.13 -1.92 6.89
CA TRP A 185 -14.83 -0.75 7.70
C TRP A 185 -13.64 -1.07 8.59
N GLU A 186 -12.64 -0.20 8.63
CA GLU A 186 -11.46 -0.36 9.49
C GLU A 186 -11.45 0.72 10.57
N ILE A 187 -11.38 0.29 11.83
CA ILE A 187 -11.23 1.16 13.02
C ILE A 187 -9.76 1.22 13.37
N ARG A 188 -9.15 2.41 13.37
CA ARG A 188 -7.73 2.60 13.65
C ARG A 188 -7.42 3.98 14.24
N ALA A 189 -6.20 4.19 14.69
CA ALA A 189 -5.74 5.52 15.09
C ALA A 189 -5.79 6.46 13.87
N SER A 190 -6.26 7.69 14.08
CA SER A 190 -6.28 8.73 13.05
C SER A 190 -4.88 9.29 12.76
N GLY A 191 -4.70 9.85 11.58
CA GLY A 191 -3.53 10.68 11.24
C GLY A 191 -2.34 9.96 10.61
N VAL A 192 -2.46 8.65 10.33
CA VAL A 192 -1.45 7.92 9.57
C VAL A 192 -2.08 7.38 8.30
N ASP A 193 -1.58 7.81 7.15
CA ASP A 193 -1.99 7.35 5.82
C ASP A 193 -0.77 7.10 4.93
N LYS A 194 -0.99 6.46 3.77
CA LYS A 194 0.11 6.16 2.84
C LYS A 194 0.80 7.42 2.31
N GLY A 195 0.10 8.55 2.23
CA GLY A 195 0.67 9.81 1.76
C GLY A 195 1.63 10.44 2.76
N ALA A 196 1.22 10.53 4.03
CA ALA A 196 2.08 11.01 5.10
C ALA A 196 3.33 10.13 5.25
N THR A 197 3.15 8.82 5.15
CA THR A 197 4.23 7.84 5.20
C THR A 197 5.18 7.98 4.02
N LEU A 198 4.66 8.13 2.79
CA LEU A 198 5.50 8.36 1.60
C LEU A 198 6.33 9.63 1.73
N ARG A 199 5.73 10.75 2.18
CA ARG A 199 6.48 12.01 2.42
C ARG A 199 7.61 11.82 3.42
N ALA A 200 7.37 11.06 4.49
CA ALA A 200 8.40 10.77 5.50
C ALA A 200 9.56 9.95 4.89
N VAL A 201 9.26 8.92 4.09
CA VAL A 201 10.30 8.11 3.41
C VAL A 201 11.07 8.94 2.39
N VAL A 202 10.41 9.80 1.61
CA VAL A 202 11.10 10.72 0.67
C VAL A 202 12.05 11.65 1.42
N ALA A 203 11.62 12.23 2.54
CA ALA A 203 12.45 13.10 3.36
C ALA A 203 13.64 12.35 3.99
N GLU A 204 13.43 11.12 4.46
CA GLU A 204 14.46 10.26 5.05
C GLU A 204 15.52 9.85 4.04
N THR A 205 15.09 9.43 2.85
CA THR A 205 16.01 8.95 1.80
C THR A 205 16.66 10.06 0.99
N GLY A 206 16.12 11.28 1.07
CA GLY A 206 16.53 12.41 0.25
C GLY A 206 16.23 12.22 -1.24
N ALA A 207 15.26 11.35 -1.58
CA ALA A 207 14.90 11.06 -2.96
C ALA A 207 14.43 12.33 -3.69
N ARG A 208 14.91 12.48 -4.92
CA ARG A 208 14.52 13.57 -5.83
C ARG A 208 13.53 13.09 -6.88
N GLN A 209 13.37 11.79 -6.99
CA GLN A 209 12.48 11.13 -7.94
C GLN A 209 11.73 10.03 -7.19
N VAL A 210 10.44 9.89 -7.47
CA VAL A 210 9.58 8.91 -6.81
C VAL A 210 8.77 8.18 -7.86
N ILE A 211 8.77 6.85 -7.82
CA ILE A 211 7.75 6.02 -8.45
C ILE A 211 6.84 5.54 -7.32
N PHE A 212 5.53 5.73 -7.45
CA PHE A 212 4.56 5.10 -6.56
C PHE A 212 3.59 4.25 -7.37
N ALA A 213 3.45 2.97 -6.98
CA ALA A 213 2.48 2.05 -7.57
C ALA A 213 1.41 1.67 -6.55
N GLY A 214 0.14 1.73 -6.96
CA GLY A 214 -1.03 1.38 -6.14
C GLY A 214 -2.21 0.91 -6.98
N ASP A 215 -3.27 0.40 -6.35
CA ASP A 215 -4.43 -0.19 -7.06
C ASP A 215 -5.79 0.35 -6.59
N ASP A 216 -5.90 0.87 -5.37
CA ASP A 216 -7.19 1.24 -4.79
C ASP A 216 -7.25 2.67 -4.21
N LEU A 217 -8.44 3.09 -3.76
CA LEU A 217 -8.65 4.41 -3.15
C LEU A 217 -7.81 4.66 -1.88
N GLY A 218 -7.34 3.61 -1.21
CA GLY A 218 -6.41 3.72 -0.08
C GLY A 218 -5.05 4.27 -0.49
N ASP A 219 -4.71 4.22 -1.80
CA ASP A 219 -3.47 4.75 -2.37
C ASP A 219 -3.58 6.23 -2.78
N LEU A 220 -4.81 6.76 -2.89
CA LEU A 220 -5.04 8.14 -3.30
C LEU A 220 -4.23 9.17 -2.47
N PRO A 221 -4.09 9.05 -1.14
CA PRO A 221 -3.23 9.95 -0.37
C PRO A 221 -1.76 9.90 -0.79
N ALA A 222 -1.24 8.71 -1.20
CA ALA A 222 0.13 8.59 -1.70
C ALA A 222 0.28 9.19 -3.10
N PHE A 223 -0.69 8.99 -3.99
CA PHE A 223 -0.74 9.65 -5.30
C PHE A 223 -0.72 11.17 -5.16
N GLN A 224 -1.56 11.71 -4.26
CA GLN A 224 -1.58 13.14 -3.97
C GLN A 224 -0.25 13.62 -3.38
N ALA A 225 0.36 12.83 -2.48
CA ALA A 225 1.65 13.17 -1.89
C ALA A 225 2.75 13.31 -2.93
N VAL A 226 2.79 12.43 -3.94
CA VAL A 226 3.75 12.53 -5.05
C VAL A 226 3.56 13.84 -5.82
N ARG A 227 2.32 14.22 -6.13
CA ARG A 227 2.01 15.47 -6.83
C ARG A 227 2.37 16.71 -5.98
N ASP A 228 2.08 16.68 -4.68
CA ASP A 228 2.37 17.77 -3.74
C ASP A 228 3.87 17.99 -3.51
N LEU A 229 4.72 17.01 -3.79
CA LEU A 229 6.17 17.12 -3.66
C LEU A 229 6.83 17.85 -4.84
N ALA A 230 6.11 18.02 -5.97
CA ALA A 230 6.66 18.68 -7.16
C ALA A 230 7.17 20.12 -6.91
N PRO A 231 6.48 21.00 -6.13
CA PRO A 231 7.00 22.35 -5.82
C PRO A 231 8.30 22.32 -5.00
N ALA A 232 8.58 21.21 -4.28
CA ALA A 232 9.83 21.02 -3.55
C ALA A 232 10.96 20.45 -4.43
N GLY A 233 10.73 20.30 -5.75
CA GLY A 233 11.71 19.79 -6.71
C GLY A 233 11.83 18.26 -6.73
N VAL A 234 10.85 17.54 -6.18
CA VAL A 234 10.74 16.08 -6.30
C VAL A 234 9.80 15.76 -7.46
N VAL A 235 10.30 15.05 -8.46
CA VAL A 235 9.47 14.62 -9.60
C VAL A 235 8.95 13.20 -9.36
N GLY A 236 7.73 12.91 -9.82
CA GLY A 236 7.11 11.63 -9.54
C GLY A 236 6.36 11.02 -10.71
N LEU A 237 6.40 9.68 -10.78
CA LEU A 237 5.68 8.85 -11.72
C LEU A 237 4.68 7.98 -10.96
N LEU A 238 3.40 8.04 -11.35
CA LEU A 238 2.32 7.30 -10.73
C LEU A 238 1.93 6.10 -11.60
N VAL A 239 1.95 4.92 -11.01
CA VAL A 239 1.61 3.66 -11.68
C VAL A 239 0.34 3.10 -11.05
N CYS A 240 -0.71 2.92 -11.84
CA CYS A 240 -1.92 2.22 -11.42
C CYS A 240 -1.83 0.74 -11.80
N SER A 241 -1.90 -0.13 -10.79
CA SER A 241 -2.12 -1.56 -10.97
C SER A 241 -3.62 -1.79 -11.15
N ALA A 242 -4.13 -1.60 -12.37
CA ALA A 242 -5.55 -1.63 -12.64
C ALA A 242 -6.17 -2.99 -12.33
N SER A 243 -7.27 -2.95 -11.62
CA SER A 243 -8.21 -4.05 -11.51
C SER A 243 -9.50 -3.68 -12.24
N SER A 244 -10.31 -4.66 -12.66
CA SER A 244 -11.58 -4.43 -13.38
C SER A 244 -12.63 -3.64 -12.58
N GLU A 245 -12.27 -3.07 -11.44
CA GLU A 245 -13.21 -2.57 -10.45
C GLU A 245 -12.99 -1.09 -10.03
N GLU A 246 -11.91 -0.39 -10.47
CA GLU A 246 -11.66 0.98 -10.03
C GLU A 246 -10.99 1.86 -11.10
N ASP A 247 -11.74 2.85 -11.62
CA ASP A 247 -11.26 3.80 -12.63
C ASP A 247 -10.60 5.05 -12.02
N ALA A 248 -10.88 5.35 -10.74
CA ALA A 248 -10.50 6.64 -10.13
C ALA A 248 -8.98 6.87 -10.03
N LEU A 249 -8.18 5.83 -9.75
CA LEU A 249 -6.73 5.95 -9.74
C LEU A 249 -6.15 5.97 -11.16
N ALA A 250 -6.79 5.27 -12.10
CA ALA A 250 -6.35 5.22 -13.48
C ALA A 250 -6.31 6.62 -14.12
N GLU A 251 -7.30 7.48 -13.81
CA GLU A 251 -7.36 8.87 -14.29
C GLU A 251 -6.22 9.76 -13.77
N LEU A 252 -5.68 9.43 -12.60
CA LEU A 252 -4.58 10.19 -11.96
C LEU A 252 -3.20 9.64 -12.30
N SER A 253 -3.13 8.49 -12.95
CA SER A 253 -1.91 7.74 -13.20
C SER A 253 -1.17 8.21 -14.43
N ASP A 254 0.14 8.06 -14.42
CA ASP A 254 1.02 8.26 -15.57
C ASP A 254 1.21 6.98 -16.39
N VAL A 255 1.07 5.82 -15.73
CA VAL A 255 1.17 4.48 -16.34
C VAL A 255 0.06 3.60 -15.76
N ILE A 256 -0.60 2.81 -16.60
CA ILE A 256 -1.59 1.82 -16.17
C ILE A 256 -1.09 0.42 -16.57
N VAL A 257 -1.04 -0.48 -15.61
CA VAL A 257 -0.62 -1.88 -15.79
C VAL A 257 -1.75 -2.84 -15.38
N ASP A 258 -1.76 -4.05 -15.94
CA ASP A 258 -2.78 -5.06 -15.67
C ASP A 258 -2.44 -5.87 -14.41
N GLY A 259 -2.82 -5.35 -13.26
CA GLY A 259 -2.63 -5.98 -11.96
C GLY A 259 -1.17 -6.28 -11.60
N PRO A 260 -0.93 -7.14 -10.60
CA PRO A 260 0.42 -7.49 -10.14
C PRO A 260 1.31 -8.10 -11.22
N SER A 261 0.73 -8.79 -12.20
CA SER A 261 1.48 -9.38 -13.31
C SER A 261 1.94 -8.33 -14.33
N GLY A 262 1.08 -7.34 -14.59
CA GLY A 262 1.42 -6.20 -15.44
C GLY A 262 2.48 -5.32 -14.77
N LEU A 263 2.36 -5.08 -13.45
CA LEU A 263 3.37 -4.37 -12.68
C LEU A 263 4.72 -5.11 -12.73
N ALA A 264 4.72 -6.43 -12.57
CA ALA A 264 5.94 -7.23 -12.67
C ALA A 264 6.63 -7.08 -14.03
N ALA A 265 5.87 -7.09 -15.11
CA ALA A 265 6.40 -6.89 -16.46
C ALA A 265 7.00 -5.49 -16.63
N TRP A 266 6.30 -4.45 -16.14
CA TRP A 266 6.73 -3.06 -16.20
C TRP A 266 8.01 -2.81 -15.37
N LEU A 267 8.08 -3.33 -14.15
CA LEU A 267 9.28 -3.23 -13.30
C LEU A 267 10.49 -3.96 -13.91
N ASN A 268 10.27 -5.11 -14.56
CA ASN A 268 11.34 -5.82 -15.26
C ASN A 268 11.88 -5.03 -16.47
N GLU A 269 11.00 -4.36 -17.22
CA GLU A 269 11.42 -3.49 -18.32
C GLU A 269 12.21 -2.28 -17.78
N LEU A 270 11.73 -1.65 -16.70
CA LEU A 270 12.47 -0.56 -16.05
C LEU A 270 13.85 -1.04 -15.60
N ALA A 271 13.95 -2.23 -14.96
CA ALA A 271 15.23 -2.79 -14.55
C ALA A 271 16.16 -3.04 -15.75
N ALA A 272 15.62 -3.55 -16.86
CA ALA A 272 16.39 -3.76 -18.08
C ALA A 272 16.94 -2.45 -18.66
N ARG A 273 16.17 -1.35 -18.57
CA ARG A 273 16.64 -0.02 -19.00
C ARG A 273 17.77 0.52 -18.12
N LEU A 274 17.77 0.19 -16.81
CA LEU A 274 18.85 0.59 -15.89
C LEU A 274 20.10 -0.32 -15.97
N ASP A 275 19.99 -1.49 -16.59
CA ASP A 275 21.12 -2.42 -16.76
C ASP A 275 21.97 -2.10 -18.02
N VAL A 276 21.54 -1.20 -18.88
CA VAL A 276 22.19 -0.89 -20.18
C VAL A 276 23.36 0.11 -20.03
N ASP A 277 23.50 0.76 -18.87
CA ASP A 277 24.61 1.63 -18.49
C ASP A 277 25.56 0.92 -17.52
#